data_d224713bcf6fa5f9af892cf9ecbad8ea
#
_entry.id   d224713bcf6fa5f9af892cf9ecbad8ea
#
_cell.length_a   1.000
_cell.length_b   1.000
_cell.length_c   1.000
_cell.angle_alpha   90.00
_cell.angle_beta   90.00
_cell.angle_gamma   90.00
#
_symmetry.space_group_name_H-M   'P 1'
#
loop_
_entity.id
_entity.type
_entity.pdbx_description
1 polymer ?
#
loop_
_entity_poly.entity_id
_entity_poly.type
_entity_poly.pdbx_seq_one_letter_code
_entity_poly.pdbx_strand_id
1 'polypeptide(L)'
;SRLKDSSLILVRASKLDDFNSDIHTIEKSMITTGIIALLVALIFIFIFTRWLTAPITKLIKHMERFENNYERIPIEITSHDEMGKLGESYNSMLNTIDSLITDVEDLYKKQKIFELKALQAQINPHFLYNTLDSIHWMARAHHAPDISKMVSALGTFFRHSLNKGNEYTTIENELNQISSYVSIQKIRFEDKFDVVYDIDENLLHCTIVKLTIQPLVENSIIHGFDEIEEGGMITIRIYPEDDYIFIDVIDNGSGTDTNELNKAITHELDYNEPIEKYGLTNVNLRIQLYFDKTCGLSFKTNETGGVTATIKIKRKEPEYKTIDL
;
A
#
# COMPACT_ATOMS: atom_id res chain seq x y z
N SER A 1 -35.27 31.68 -90.54
CA SER A 1 -34.26 31.12 -91.49
C SER A 1 -34.68 31.40 -92.91
N ARG A 2 -33.74 31.83 -93.71
CA ARG A 2 -33.93 31.99 -95.17
C ARG A 2 -33.76 30.63 -95.85
N LEU A 3 -34.81 30.19 -96.58
CA LEU A 3 -34.64 29.04 -97.48
C LEU A 3 -33.77 29.47 -98.63
N LYS A 4 -32.71 28.74 -98.99
CA LYS A 4 -31.85 28.94 -100.08
C LYS A 4 -32.72 28.84 -101.37
N ASP A 5 -32.75 29.89 -102.19
CA ASP A 5 -33.48 30.01 -103.45
C ASP A 5 -34.97 30.35 -103.42
N SER A 6 -35.53 30.89 -102.34
CA SER A 6 -36.86 31.46 -102.36
C SER A 6 -36.92 32.76 -101.58
N SER A 7 -37.70 33.73 -102.06
CA SER A 7 -37.97 34.99 -101.37
C SER A 7 -38.93 34.88 -100.19
N LEU A 8 -39.13 33.63 -99.70
CA LEU A 8 -40.00 33.36 -98.57
C LEU A 8 -39.19 33.40 -97.26
N ILE A 9 -39.60 34.24 -96.36
CA ILE A 9 -39.08 34.35 -95.02
C ILE A 9 -40.01 33.57 -94.10
N LEU A 10 -39.49 32.46 -93.49
CA LEU A 10 -40.22 31.72 -92.47
C LEU A 10 -40.19 32.50 -91.15
N VAL A 11 -41.26 33.10 -90.75
CA VAL A 11 -41.40 33.81 -89.48
C VAL A 11 -42.16 32.83 -88.52
N ARG A 12 -41.47 32.40 -87.52
CA ARG A 12 -42.09 31.63 -86.38
C ARG A 12 -42.58 32.72 -85.42
N ALA A 13 -43.89 32.89 -85.29
CA ALA A 13 -44.51 33.68 -84.24
C ALA A 13 -44.84 32.75 -83.11
N SER A 14 -44.19 32.85 -81.96
CA SER A 14 -44.58 32.24 -80.70
C SER A 14 -45.28 33.29 -79.83
N LYS A 15 -46.32 32.92 -79.13
CA LYS A 15 -46.96 33.80 -78.15
C LYS A 15 -46.00 34.16 -77.06
N LEU A 16 -45.93 35.41 -76.68
CA LEU A 16 -45.08 35.92 -75.61
C LEU A 16 -45.40 35.30 -74.28
N ASP A 17 -46.63 34.91 -74.09
CA ASP A 17 -47.11 34.22 -72.87
C ASP A 17 -46.50 32.82 -72.71
N ASP A 18 -46.31 32.04 -73.79
CA ASP A 18 -45.64 30.75 -73.76
C ASP A 18 -44.17 30.89 -73.36
N PHE A 19 -43.51 31.89 -73.87
CA PHE A 19 -42.10 32.20 -73.55
C PHE A 19 -41.95 32.67 -72.10
N ASN A 20 -42.84 33.50 -71.58
CA ASN A 20 -42.85 33.91 -70.18
C ASN A 20 -43.17 32.72 -69.19
N SER A 21 -44.08 31.83 -69.59
CA SER A 21 -44.38 30.65 -68.78
C SER A 21 -43.19 29.70 -68.66
N ASP A 22 -42.44 29.54 -69.75
CA ASP A 22 -41.21 28.74 -69.75
C ASP A 22 -40.14 29.36 -68.86
N ILE A 23 -39.96 30.66 -68.88
CA ILE A 23 -39.03 31.40 -68.02
C ILE A 23 -39.40 31.21 -66.53
N HIS A 24 -40.68 31.44 -66.19
CA HIS A 24 -41.14 31.28 -64.84
C HIS A 24 -40.98 29.82 -64.34
N THR A 25 -41.15 28.86 -65.21
CA THR A 25 -40.95 27.41 -64.86
C THR A 25 -39.47 27.11 -64.60
N ILE A 26 -38.59 27.67 -65.45
CA ILE A 26 -37.11 27.56 -65.28
C ILE A 26 -36.67 28.27 -63.98
N GLU A 27 -37.13 29.48 -63.75
CA GLU A 27 -36.82 30.26 -62.54
C GLU A 27 -37.27 29.54 -61.30
N LYS A 28 -38.50 29.00 -61.25
CA LYS A 28 -39.01 28.25 -60.17
C LYS A 28 -38.24 26.94 -59.93
N SER A 29 -37.84 26.27 -61.02
CA SER A 29 -37.02 25.07 -60.94
C SER A 29 -35.61 25.40 -60.42
N MET A 30 -35.00 26.49 -60.84
CA MET A 30 -33.68 26.92 -60.32
C MET A 30 -33.72 27.25 -58.82
N ILE A 31 -34.76 27.98 -58.37
CA ILE A 31 -34.96 28.33 -56.97
C ILE A 31 -35.17 27.08 -56.13
N THR A 32 -36.05 26.16 -56.56
CA THR A 32 -36.27 24.91 -55.82
C THR A 32 -35.05 24.02 -55.74
N THR A 33 -34.29 23.89 -56.84
CA THR A 33 -33.04 23.13 -56.85
C THR A 33 -31.98 23.81 -55.94
N GLY A 34 -31.89 25.12 -55.94
CA GLY A 34 -31.00 25.89 -55.06
C GLY A 34 -31.33 25.67 -53.56
N ILE A 35 -32.62 25.71 -53.21
CA ILE A 35 -33.05 25.46 -51.83
C ILE A 35 -32.73 24.02 -51.40
N ILE A 36 -33.00 23.02 -52.25
CA ILE A 36 -32.67 21.62 -51.97
C ILE A 36 -31.16 21.43 -51.77
N ALA A 37 -30.35 22.01 -52.65
CA ALA A 37 -28.90 21.94 -52.56
C ALA A 37 -28.39 22.60 -51.28
N LEU A 38 -28.96 23.73 -50.85
CA LEU A 38 -28.62 24.39 -49.59
C LEU A 38 -28.97 23.53 -48.39
N LEU A 39 -30.15 22.92 -48.36
CA LEU A 39 -30.58 22.02 -47.27
C LEU A 39 -29.67 20.80 -47.18
N VAL A 40 -29.32 20.18 -48.30
CA VAL A 40 -28.40 19.04 -48.34
C VAL A 40 -27.01 19.46 -47.79
N ALA A 41 -26.52 20.63 -48.20
CA ALA A 41 -25.24 21.17 -47.71
C ALA A 41 -25.25 21.42 -46.19
N LEU A 42 -26.35 22.00 -45.67
CA LEU A 42 -26.50 22.24 -44.23
C LEU A 42 -26.56 20.93 -43.44
N ILE A 43 -27.29 19.92 -43.92
CA ILE A 43 -27.35 18.59 -43.31
C ILE A 43 -25.98 17.94 -43.31
N PHE A 44 -25.26 18.02 -44.43
CA PHE A 44 -23.91 17.48 -44.55
C PHE A 44 -22.95 18.14 -43.57
N ILE A 45 -22.94 19.48 -43.48
CA ILE A 45 -22.12 20.25 -42.54
C ILE A 45 -22.44 19.84 -41.10
N PHE A 46 -23.73 19.74 -40.77
CA PHE A 46 -24.16 19.34 -39.43
C PHE A 46 -23.65 17.93 -39.03
N ILE A 47 -23.84 16.95 -39.92
CA ILE A 47 -23.38 15.58 -39.71
C ILE A 47 -21.85 15.53 -39.60
N PHE A 48 -21.14 16.18 -40.52
CA PHE A 48 -19.68 16.20 -40.57
C PHE A 48 -19.08 16.87 -39.32
N THR A 49 -19.63 18.01 -38.90
CA THR A 49 -19.17 18.71 -37.69
C THR A 49 -19.37 17.82 -36.45
N ARG A 50 -20.52 17.17 -36.33
CA ARG A 50 -20.76 16.27 -35.23
C ARG A 50 -19.83 15.06 -35.24
N TRP A 51 -19.59 14.46 -36.38
CA TRP A 51 -18.72 13.31 -36.55
C TRP A 51 -17.26 13.64 -36.18
N LEU A 52 -16.77 14.83 -36.56
CA LEU A 52 -15.41 15.29 -36.28
C LEU A 52 -15.24 15.79 -34.82
N THR A 53 -16.23 16.51 -34.30
CA THR A 53 -16.09 17.19 -33.00
C THR A 53 -16.37 16.28 -31.80
N ALA A 54 -17.26 15.30 -31.94
CA ALA A 54 -17.66 14.42 -30.84
C ALA A 54 -16.49 13.64 -30.24
N PRO A 55 -15.59 13.01 -30.99
CA PRO A 55 -14.43 12.30 -30.42
C PRO A 55 -13.49 13.23 -29.67
N ILE A 56 -13.24 14.43 -30.22
CA ILE A 56 -12.38 15.43 -29.58
C ILE A 56 -12.96 15.88 -28.25
N THR A 57 -14.25 16.17 -28.20
CA THR A 57 -14.92 16.56 -26.95
C THR A 57 -14.90 15.46 -25.91
N LYS A 58 -15.01 14.19 -26.34
CA LYS A 58 -14.89 13.05 -25.45
C LYS A 58 -13.47 12.99 -24.84
N LEU A 59 -12.44 13.13 -25.66
CA LEU A 59 -11.04 13.17 -25.22
C LEU A 59 -10.78 14.29 -24.21
N ILE A 60 -11.21 15.51 -24.52
CA ILE A 60 -11.07 16.67 -23.63
C ILE A 60 -11.71 16.38 -22.27
N LYS A 61 -12.92 15.84 -22.25
CA LYS A 61 -13.60 15.49 -20.99
C LYS A 61 -12.85 14.44 -20.15
N HIS A 62 -12.20 13.46 -20.78
CA HIS A 62 -11.37 12.49 -20.08
C HIS A 62 -10.11 13.16 -19.51
N MET A 63 -9.48 14.08 -20.25
CA MET A 63 -8.34 14.86 -19.77
C MET A 63 -8.72 15.77 -18.60
N GLU A 64 -9.85 16.46 -18.66
CA GLU A 64 -10.37 17.29 -17.57
C GLU A 64 -10.69 16.48 -16.31
N ARG A 65 -11.21 15.28 -16.45
CA ARG A 65 -11.45 14.37 -15.30
C ARG A 65 -10.16 13.90 -14.66
N PHE A 66 -9.16 13.61 -15.49
CA PHE A 66 -7.83 13.29 -14.97
C PHE A 66 -7.21 14.48 -14.23
N GLU A 67 -7.30 15.68 -14.77
CA GLU A 67 -6.74 16.91 -14.17
C GLU A 67 -7.42 17.26 -12.83
N ASN A 68 -8.76 17.17 -12.76
CA ASN A 68 -9.51 17.62 -11.58
C ASN A 68 -9.64 16.55 -10.49
N ASN A 69 -9.78 15.27 -10.88
CA ASN A 69 -10.12 14.19 -9.94
C ASN A 69 -9.08 13.07 -9.91
N TYR A 70 -8.01 13.16 -10.73
CA TYR A 70 -7.05 12.07 -10.93
C TYR A 70 -7.70 10.75 -11.40
N GLU A 71 -8.89 10.85 -12.06
CA GLU A 71 -9.59 9.67 -12.59
C GLU A 71 -8.89 9.16 -13.85
N ARG A 72 -8.30 7.97 -13.77
CA ARG A 72 -7.53 7.33 -14.85
C ARG A 72 -8.45 6.45 -15.69
N ILE A 73 -9.31 7.07 -16.48
CA ILE A 73 -10.28 6.35 -17.31
C ILE A 73 -9.72 6.24 -18.73
N PRO A 74 -9.38 5.03 -19.20
CA PRO A 74 -8.92 4.83 -20.57
C PRO A 74 -10.04 5.13 -21.57
N ILE A 75 -9.65 5.60 -22.75
CA ILE A 75 -10.60 5.87 -23.84
C ILE A 75 -10.73 4.61 -24.69
N GLU A 76 -11.96 4.24 -25.00
CA GLU A 76 -12.26 3.20 -25.96
C GLU A 76 -11.94 3.67 -27.37
N ILE A 77 -11.04 2.96 -28.05
CA ILE A 77 -10.58 3.31 -29.40
C ILE A 77 -11.55 2.68 -30.39
N THR A 78 -12.38 3.54 -31.02
CA THR A 78 -13.40 3.12 -31.99
C THR A 78 -13.02 3.44 -33.43
N SER A 79 -11.97 4.22 -33.65
CA SER A 79 -11.50 4.64 -34.97
C SER A 79 -10.06 4.16 -35.24
N HIS A 80 -9.72 3.96 -36.51
CA HIS A 80 -8.39 3.58 -36.97
C HIS A 80 -7.68 4.72 -37.72
N ASP A 81 -8.19 5.95 -37.60
CA ASP A 81 -7.66 7.17 -38.15
C ASP A 81 -6.77 7.93 -37.14
N GLU A 82 -6.53 9.23 -37.42
CA GLU A 82 -5.73 10.10 -36.56
C GLU A 82 -6.36 10.25 -35.16
N MET A 83 -7.69 10.14 -35.05
CA MET A 83 -8.40 10.19 -33.77
C MET A 83 -8.15 8.93 -32.95
N GLY A 84 -8.11 7.76 -33.60
CA GLY A 84 -7.72 6.50 -32.96
C GLY A 84 -6.30 6.56 -32.41
N LYS A 85 -5.34 7.05 -33.22
CA LYS A 85 -3.95 7.24 -32.77
C LYS A 85 -3.83 8.20 -31.57
N LEU A 86 -4.65 9.26 -31.55
CA LEU A 86 -4.67 10.19 -30.43
C LEU A 86 -5.19 9.51 -29.14
N GLY A 87 -6.23 8.68 -29.27
CA GLY A 87 -6.74 7.86 -28.15
C GLY A 87 -5.70 6.86 -27.65
N GLU A 88 -4.98 6.18 -28.55
CA GLU A 88 -3.86 5.28 -28.17
C GLU A 88 -2.76 6.02 -27.42
N SER A 89 -2.37 7.20 -27.91
CA SER A 89 -1.35 8.03 -27.28
C SER A 89 -1.78 8.49 -25.87
N TYR A 90 -3.04 8.86 -25.70
CA TYR A 90 -3.60 9.20 -24.39
C TYR A 90 -3.57 8.00 -23.44
N ASN A 91 -4.01 6.81 -23.86
CA ASN A 91 -3.98 5.59 -23.05
C ASN A 91 -2.54 5.20 -22.69
N SER A 92 -1.59 5.31 -23.62
CA SER A 92 -0.17 5.07 -23.36
C SER A 92 0.41 6.06 -22.34
N MET A 93 0.01 7.32 -22.39
CA MET A 93 0.38 8.32 -21.39
C MET A 93 -0.15 7.94 -20.00
N LEU A 94 -1.40 7.51 -19.87
CA LEU A 94 -1.96 7.04 -18.60
C LEU A 94 -1.17 5.88 -18.03
N ASN A 95 -0.85 4.86 -18.85
CA ASN A 95 -0.05 3.73 -18.42
C ASN A 95 1.35 4.14 -17.96
N THR A 96 1.97 5.10 -18.64
CA THR A 96 3.27 5.66 -18.24
C THR A 96 3.18 6.37 -16.89
N ILE A 97 2.14 7.15 -16.67
CA ILE A 97 1.90 7.84 -15.40
C ILE A 97 1.71 6.82 -14.27
N ASP A 98 0.94 5.73 -14.49
CA ASP A 98 0.75 4.68 -13.50
C ASP A 98 2.07 3.98 -13.13
N SER A 99 2.89 3.68 -14.13
CA SER A 99 4.23 3.12 -13.90
C SER A 99 5.10 4.07 -13.09
N LEU A 100 5.13 5.36 -13.46
CA LEU A 100 5.92 6.37 -12.75
C LEU A 100 5.48 6.55 -11.29
N ILE A 101 4.17 6.51 -11.01
CA ILE A 101 3.68 6.59 -9.64
C ILE A 101 4.13 5.39 -8.82
N THR A 102 4.01 4.18 -9.40
CA THR A 102 4.49 2.96 -8.74
C THR A 102 6.00 3.03 -8.46
N ASP A 103 6.79 3.49 -9.43
CA ASP A 103 8.23 3.67 -9.26
C ASP A 103 8.56 4.70 -8.17
N VAL A 104 7.84 5.81 -8.10
CA VAL A 104 8.01 6.84 -7.06
C VAL A 104 7.67 6.29 -5.68
N GLU A 105 6.57 5.54 -5.54
CA GLU A 105 6.20 4.88 -4.28
C GLU A 105 7.28 3.90 -3.82
N ASP A 106 7.82 3.10 -4.73
CA ASP A 106 8.90 2.15 -4.42
C ASP A 106 10.20 2.86 -4.05
N LEU A 107 10.55 3.94 -4.74
CA LEU A 107 11.71 4.77 -4.39
C LEU A 107 11.54 5.41 -3.01
N TYR A 108 10.35 5.92 -2.70
CA TYR A 108 10.06 6.50 -1.39
C TYR A 108 10.18 5.48 -0.27
N LYS A 109 9.63 4.26 -0.46
CA LYS A 109 9.80 3.14 0.49
C LYS A 109 11.27 2.80 0.71
N LYS A 110 12.05 2.67 -0.38
CA LYS A 110 13.49 2.41 -0.30
C LYS A 110 14.23 3.52 0.45
N GLN A 111 13.93 4.78 0.16
CA GLN A 111 14.52 5.93 0.85
C GLN A 111 14.25 5.86 2.36
N LYS A 112 13.02 5.60 2.78
CA LYS A 112 12.66 5.46 4.19
C LYS A 112 13.43 4.32 4.87
N ILE A 113 13.59 3.19 4.20
CA ILE A 113 14.41 2.08 4.70
C ILE A 113 15.87 2.50 4.87
N PHE A 114 16.44 3.24 3.90
CA PHE A 114 17.82 3.74 4.00
C PHE A 114 17.99 4.77 5.13
N GLU A 115 17.03 5.68 5.31
CA GLU A 115 17.04 6.63 6.43
C GLU A 115 17.04 5.91 7.79
N LEU A 116 16.16 4.90 7.95
CA LEU A 116 16.11 4.09 9.17
C LEU A 116 17.42 3.31 9.40
N LYS A 117 17.99 2.72 8.35
CA LYS A 117 19.31 2.03 8.45
C LYS A 117 20.43 2.98 8.82
N ALA A 118 20.44 4.20 8.26
CA ALA A 118 21.44 5.21 8.60
C ALA A 118 21.33 5.66 10.06
N LEU A 119 20.11 5.85 10.57
CA LEU A 119 19.86 6.15 11.99
C LEU A 119 20.31 5.00 12.91
N GLN A 120 20.00 3.76 12.55
CA GLN A 120 20.46 2.59 13.31
C GLN A 120 21.99 2.42 13.30
N ALA A 121 22.65 2.77 12.18
CA ALA A 121 24.10 2.69 12.07
C ALA A 121 24.85 3.75 12.93
N GLN A 122 24.16 4.81 13.39
CA GLN A 122 24.74 5.78 14.33
C GLN A 122 24.99 5.20 15.71
N ILE A 123 24.30 4.11 16.09
CA ILE A 123 24.60 3.33 17.28
C ILE A 123 25.78 2.45 16.94
N ASN A 124 26.96 2.69 17.54
CA ASN A 124 28.11 1.81 17.39
C ASN A 124 27.94 0.54 18.28
N PRO A 125 27.55 -0.62 17.72
CA PRO A 125 27.27 -1.81 18.52
C PRO A 125 28.51 -2.28 19.28
N HIS A 126 29.67 -2.15 18.67
CA HIS A 126 30.94 -2.59 19.29
C HIS A 126 31.30 -1.76 20.51
N PHE A 127 31.11 -0.44 20.47
CA PHE A 127 31.30 0.41 21.64
C PHE A 127 30.36 0.03 22.79
N LEU A 128 29.09 -0.23 22.45
CA LEU A 128 28.09 -0.62 23.44
C LEU A 128 28.46 -1.95 24.11
N TYR A 129 28.82 -2.97 23.33
CA TYR A 129 29.23 -4.27 23.89
C TYR A 129 30.46 -4.15 24.77
N ASN A 130 31.52 -3.46 24.32
CA ASN A 130 32.73 -3.28 25.11
C ASN A 130 32.47 -2.54 26.42
N THR A 131 31.57 -1.57 26.40
CA THR A 131 31.20 -0.83 27.61
C THR A 131 30.44 -1.73 28.60
N LEU A 132 29.46 -2.52 28.11
CA LEU A 132 28.74 -3.48 28.94
C LEU A 132 29.65 -4.57 29.49
N ASP A 133 30.55 -5.12 28.68
CA ASP A 133 31.52 -6.10 29.16
C ASP A 133 32.45 -5.51 30.28
N SER A 134 32.85 -4.26 30.11
CA SER A 134 33.66 -3.56 31.14
C SER A 134 32.87 -3.42 32.45
N ILE A 135 31.61 -3.02 32.38
CA ILE A 135 30.72 -2.90 33.56
C ILE A 135 30.51 -4.28 34.21
N HIS A 136 30.31 -5.33 33.40
CA HIS A 136 30.15 -6.71 33.89
C HIS A 136 31.38 -7.15 34.72
N TRP A 137 32.58 -6.93 34.20
CA TRP A 137 33.81 -7.27 34.92
C TRP A 137 34.02 -6.43 36.18
N MET A 138 33.71 -5.14 36.17
CA MET A 138 33.74 -4.29 37.39
C MET A 138 32.73 -4.79 38.44
N ALA A 139 31.47 -5.13 38.03
CA ALA A 139 30.51 -5.64 38.94
C ALA A 139 30.96 -6.97 39.63
N ARG A 140 31.59 -7.86 38.87
CA ARG A 140 32.22 -9.08 39.42
C ARG A 140 33.34 -8.78 40.40
N ALA A 141 34.22 -7.85 40.06
CA ALA A 141 35.32 -7.45 40.92
C ALA A 141 34.85 -6.86 42.28
N HIS A 142 33.72 -6.17 42.27
CA HIS A 142 33.10 -5.59 43.47
C HIS A 142 32.06 -6.49 44.15
N HIS A 143 32.03 -7.78 43.80
CA HIS A 143 31.10 -8.77 44.39
C HIS A 143 29.62 -8.40 44.29
N ALA A 144 29.24 -7.74 43.19
CA ALA A 144 27.85 -7.33 42.89
C ALA A 144 27.22 -8.30 41.85
N PRO A 145 26.74 -9.50 42.24
CA PRO A 145 26.28 -10.52 41.30
C PRO A 145 25.04 -10.10 40.53
N ASP A 146 24.12 -9.32 41.12
CA ASP A 146 22.88 -8.89 40.46
C ASP A 146 23.17 -7.87 39.36
N ILE A 147 24.09 -6.93 39.58
CA ILE A 147 24.54 -6.00 38.57
C ILE A 147 25.25 -6.75 37.41
N SER A 148 26.09 -7.73 37.74
CA SER A 148 26.78 -8.57 36.76
C SER A 148 25.79 -9.35 35.89
N LYS A 149 24.73 -9.95 36.47
CA LYS A 149 23.66 -10.66 35.75
C LYS A 149 22.89 -9.73 34.85
N MET A 150 22.46 -8.56 35.37
CA MET A 150 21.70 -7.56 34.60
C MET A 150 22.49 -7.05 33.39
N VAL A 151 23.76 -6.70 33.55
CA VAL A 151 24.60 -6.21 32.47
C VAL A 151 24.87 -7.30 31.44
N SER A 152 25.07 -8.56 31.87
CA SER A 152 25.24 -9.69 30.95
C SER A 152 23.97 -9.93 30.11
N ALA A 153 22.79 -9.91 30.74
CA ALA A 153 21.51 -10.03 30.05
C ALA A 153 21.30 -8.86 29.06
N LEU A 154 21.67 -7.63 29.45
CA LEU A 154 21.57 -6.44 28.58
C LEU A 154 22.53 -6.56 27.38
N GLY A 155 23.76 -7.05 27.58
CA GLY A 155 24.70 -7.32 26.49
C GLY A 155 24.18 -8.35 25.49
N THR A 156 23.58 -9.43 25.98
CA THR A 156 22.92 -10.45 25.15
C THR A 156 21.73 -9.89 24.38
N PHE A 157 20.87 -9.13 25.07
CA PHE A 157 19.73 -8.44 24.45
C PHE A 157 20.14 -7.54 23.29
N PHE A 158 21.12 -6.66 23.49
CA PHE A 158 21.62 -5.79 22.43
C PHE A 158 22.27 -6.57 21.28
N ARG A 159 22.96 -7.67 21.57
CA ARG A 159 23.58 -8.51 20.54
C ARG A 159 22.55 -9.10 19.60
N HIS A 160 21.38 -9.54 20.10
CA HIS A 160 20.27 -10.02 19.28
C HIS A 160 19.54 -8.88 18.59
N SER A 161 19.32 -7.74 19.24
CA SER A 161 18.58 -6.59 18.68
C SER A 161 19.36 -5.89 17.57
N LEU A 162 20.69 -5.71 17.71
CA LEU A 162 21.53 -4.95 16.77
C LEU A 162 22.20 -5.84 15.71
N ASN A 163 21.86 -7.12 15.60
CA ASN A 163 22.48 -8.08 14.71
C ASN A 163 22.29 -7.72 13.23
N LYS A 164 23.32 -7.16 12.60
CA LYS A 164 23.64 -7.05 11.16
C LYS A 164 22.55 -6.51 10.23
N GLY A 165 21.59 -5.71 10.69
CA GLY A 165 20.62 -5.05 9.78
C GLY A 165 19.66 -5.96 9.03
N ASN A 166 19.62 -7.27 9.32
CA ASN A 166 18.59 -8.16 8.79
C ASN A 166 17.26 -7.89 9.47
N GLU A 167 16.20 -7.79 8.69
CA GLU A 167 14.84 -7.54 9.18
C GLU A 167 14.14 -8.83 9.62
N TYR A 168 14.66 -9.97 9.20
CA TYR A 168 14.19 -11.31 9.57
C TYR A 168 15.11 -11.99 10.59
N THR A 169 14.51 -12.85 11.39
CA THR A 169 15.19 -13.75 12.34
C THR A 169 14.44 -15.08 12.39
N THR A 170 14.94 -16.03 13.17
CA THR A 170 14.20 -17.25 13.50
C THR A 170 13.37 -17.02 14.75
N ILE A 171 12.29 -17.81 14.92
CA ILE A 171 11.50 -17.83 16.16
C ILE A 171 12.40 -18.12 17.38
N GLU A 172 13.36 -19.04 17.26
CA GLU A 172 14.34 -19.35 18.31
C GLU A 172 15.12 -18.11 18.76
N ASN A 173 15.62 -17.32 17.81
CA ASN A 173 16.39 -16.11 18.14
C ASN A 173 15.53 -15.03 18.79
N GLU A 174 14.27 -14.88 18.35
CA GLU A 174 13.32 -13.95 18.96
C GLU A 174 13.01 -14.37 20.42
N LEU A 175 12.80 -15.66 20.66
CA LEU A 175 12.59 -16.21 22.02
C LEU A 175 13.83 -16.02 22.92
N ASN A 176 15.04 -16.22 22.40
CA ASN A 176 16.28 -15.98 23.14
C ASN A 176 16.43 -14.50 23.52
N GLN A 177 16.00 -13.59 22.62
CA GLN A 177 15.97 -12.15 22.90
C GLN A 177 14.95 -11.83 24.00
N ILE A 178 13.75 -12.40 23.92
CA ILE A 178 12.70 -12.23 24.94
C ILE A 178 13.17 -12.77 26.30
N SER A 179 13.79 -13.96 26.34
CA SER A 179 14.33 -14.52 27.57
C SER A 179 15.36 -13.59 28.24
N SER A 180 16.22 -12.96 27.44
CA SER A 180 17.19 -11.97 27.94
C SER A 180 16.48 -10.72 28.48
N TYR A 181 15.44 -10.22 27.77
CA TYR A 181 14.63 -9.08 28.20
C TYR A 181 13.88 -9.39 29.51
N VAL A 182 13.20 -10.53 29.58
CA VAL A 182 12.49 -11.01 30.77
C VAL A 182 13.43 -11.11 31.98
N SER A 183 14.67 -11.61 31.79
CA SER A 183 15.65 -11.70 32.85
C SER A 183 16.03 -10.34 33.43
N ILE A 184 16.12 -9.31 32.58
CA ILE A 184 16.36 -7.94 33.03
C ILE A 184 15.16 -7.40 33.81
N GLN A 185 13.94 -7.61 33.28
CA GLN A 185 12.72 -7.11 33.90
C GLN A 185 12.42 -7.81 35.25
N LYS A 186 12.71 -9.08 35.37
CA LYS A 186 12.58 -9.81 36.66
C LYS A 186 13.45 -9.18 37.76
N ILE A 187 14.71 -8.84 37.45
CA ILE A 187 15.58 -8.15 38.42
C ILE A 187 15.01 -6.74 38.76
N ARG A 188 14.45 -6.02 37.78
CA ARG A 188 13.88 -4.68 37.98
C ARG A 188 12.61 -4.70 38.80
N PHE A 189 11.76 -5.69 38.61
CA PHE A 189 10.44 -5.81 39.22
C PHE A 189 10.43 -6.85 40.34
N GLU A 190 11.61 -7.21 40.88
CA GLU A 190 11.76 -8.09 42.06
C GLU A 190 10.96 -9.43 41.97
N ASP A 191 11.05 -10.06 40.78
CA ASP A 191 10.34 -11.32 40.46
C ASP A 191 8.79 -11.28 40.61
N LYS A 192 8.18 -10.10 40.39
CA LYS A 192 6.73 -9.89 40.39
C LYS A 192 5.95 -10.82 39.43
N PHE A 193 6.60 -11.32 38.40
CA PHE A 193 5.96 -12.13 37.37
C PHE A 193 6.84 -13.29 36.89
N ASP A 194 6.19 -14.28 36.28
CA ASP A 194 6.83 -15.40 35.61
C ASP A 194 6.42 -15.50 34.15
N VAL A 195 7.29 -16.14 33.34
CA VAL A 195 7.02 -16.39 31.91
C VAL A 195 7.13 -17.89 31.65
N VAL A 196 6.09 -18.46 31.05
CA VAL A 196 5.99 -19.87 30.65
C VAL A 196 6.01 -19.93 29.11
N TYR A 197 6.73 -20.91 28.59
CA TYR A 197 6.87 -21.18 27.18
C TYR A 197 6.19 -22.49 26.80
N ASP A 198 5.19 -22.44 25.92
CA ASP A 198 4.46 -23.60 25.38
C ASP A 198 4.67 -23.57 23.85
N ILE A 199 5.71 -24.26 23.37
CA ILE A 199 6.25 -24.06 22.04
C ILE A 199 6.38 -25.37 21.29
N ASP A 200 5.84 -25.45 20.07
CA ASP A 200 6.17 -26.52 19.13
C ASP A 200 7.61 -26.34 18.61
N GLU A 201 8.52 -27.21 19.03
CA GLU A 201 9.95 -27.14 18.69
C GLU A 201 10.21 -27.19 17.19
N ASN A 202 9.29 -27.79 16.38
CA ASN A 202 9.42 -27.84 14.93
C ASN A 202 9.31 -26.44 14.27
N LEU A 203 8.81 -25.44 14.99
CA LEU A 203 8.64 -24.08 14.49
C LEU A 203 9.81 -23.16 14.83
N LEU A 204 10.74 -23.59 15.68
CA LEU A 204 11.86 -22.75 16.14
C LEU A 204 12.71 -22.19 14.99
N HIS A 205 12.87 -22.95 13.92
CA HIS A 205 13.64 -22.54 12.75
C HIS A 205 12.88 -21.68 11.75
N CYS A 206 11.55 -21.54 11.92
CA CYS A 206 10.75 -20.72 11.01
C CYS A 206 11.11 -19.24 11.12
N THR A 207 10.94 -18.55 9.99
CA THR A 207 11.28 -17.13 9.85
C THR A 207 10.19 -16.24 10.42
N ILE A 208 10.60 -15.26 11.22
CA ILE A 208 9.75 -14.19 11.77
C ILE A 208 10.41 -12.82 11.52
N VAL A 209 9.61 -11.75 11.47
CA VAL A 209 10.12 -10.38 11.50
C VAL A 209 10.65 -10.06 12.89
N LYS A 210 11.84 -9.47 13.00
CA LYS A 210 12.43 -9.11 14.30
C LYS A 210 11.53 -8.20 15.12
N LEU A 211 11.64 -8.28 16.43
CA LEU A 211 10.90 -7.42 17.36
C LEU A 211 9.38 -7.47 17.12
N THR A 212 8.88 -8.68 16.88
CA THR A 212 7.43 -8.90 16.68
C THR A 212 6.77 -9.38 17.97
N ILE A 213 7.40 -10.30 18.72
CA ILE A 213 6.85 -10.85 19.97
C ILE A 213 7.20 -9.94 21.16
N GLN A 214 8.41 -9.41 21.19
CA GLN A 214 8.90 -8.60 22.31
C GLN A 214 7.97 -7.44 22.71
N PRO A 215 7.42 -6.60 21.80
CA PRO A 215 6.53 -5.50 22.19
C PRO A 215 5.25 -5.97 22.89
N LEU A 216 4.78 -7.19 22.60
CA LEU A 216 3.62 -7.76 23.28
C LEU A 216 3.95 -8.16 24.71
N VAL A 217 5.10 -8.83 24.91
CA VAL A 217 5.61 -9.17 26.23
C VAL A 217 5.90 -7.91 27.05
N GLU A 218 6.46 -6.88 26.43
CA GLU A 218 6.70 -5.59 27.07
C GLU A 218 5.40 -4.92 27.55
N ASN A 219 4.36 -4.92 26.71
CA ASN A 219 3.06 -4.38 27.08
C ASN A 219 2.43 -5.15 28.25
N SER A 220 2.52 -6.48 28.26
CA SER A 220 2.03 -7.28 29.39
C SER A 220 2.76 -6.97 30.71
N ILE A 221 4.10 -6.78 30.65
CA ILE A 221 4.89 -6.46 31.85
C ILE A 221 4.61 -5.05 32.35
N ILE A 222 4.57 -4.05 31.45
CA ILE A 222 4.48 -2.63 31.83
C ILE A 222 3.03 -2.24 32.14
N HIS A 223 2.08 -2.67 31.31
CA HIS A 223 0.68 -2.25 31.42
C HIS A 223 -0.23 -3.31 32.04
N GLY A 224 0.03 -4.60 31.73
CA GLY A 224 -0.77 -5.69 32.28
C GLY A 224 -0.56 -5.88 33.77
N PHE A 225 0.65 -5.65 34.29
CA PHE A 225 1.02 -5.88 35.69
C PHE A 225 1.22 -4.61 36.52
N ASP A 226 0.75 -3.46 36.06
CA ASP A 226 0.90 -2.20 36.79
C ASP A 226 0.19 -2.25 38.15
N GLU A 227 -1.00 -2.86 38.21
CA GLU A 227 -1.81 -3.03 39.41
C GLU A 227 -1.58 -4.35 40.16
N ILE A 228 -0.74 -5.26 39.63
CA ILE A 228 -0.45 -6.56 40.22
C ILE A 228 0.81 -6.45 41.10
N GLU A 229 0.70 -6.80 42.40
CA GLU A 229 1.85 -6.80 43.31
C GLU A 229 2.71 -8.06 43.18
N GLU A 230 2.09 -9.23 43.04
CA GLU A 230 2.75 -10.53 42.88
C GLU A 230 1.90 -11.50 42.03
N GLY A 231 2.55 -12.51 41.42
CA GLY A 231 1.86 -13.58 40.70
C GLY A 231 1.45 -13.22 39.24
N GLY A 232 2.06 -12.21 38.66
CA GLY A 232 1.93 -11.98 37.23
C GLY A 232 2.43 -13.19 36.44
N MET A 233 1.68 -13.60 35.41
CA MET A 233 2.02 -14.71 34.55
C MET A 233 1.85 -14.36 33.10
N ILE A 234 2.91 -14.56 32.29
CA ILE A 234 2.85 -14.49 30.83
C ILE A 234 3.07 -15.89 30.28
N THR A 235 2.17 -16.33 29.41
CA THR A 235 2.37 -17.58 28.66
C THR A 235 2.60 -17.22 27.18
N ILE A 236 3.73 -17.64 26.64
CA ILE A 236 4.03 -17.53 25.20
C ILE A 236 3.77 -18.89 24.58
N ARG A 237 2.73 -18.99 23.78
CA ARG A 237 2.34 -20.21 23.08
C ARG A 237 2.59 -20.06 21.59
N ILE A 238 3.26 -21.06 20.98
CA ILE A 238 3.56 -21.09 19.54
C ILE A 238 3.12 -22.42 18.97
N TYR A 239 2.20 -22.37 18.00
CA TYR A 239 1.60 -23.56 17.42
C TYR A 239 1.27 -23.35 15.94
N PRO A 240 1.25 -24.44 15.12
CA PRO A 240 0.86 -24.39 13.74
C PRO A 240 -0.66 -24.57 13.59
N GLU A 241 -1.26 -23.90 12.63
CA GLU A 241 -2.62 -24.16 12.16
C GLU A 241 -2.67 -23.96 10.65
N ASP A 242 -2.92 -25.02 9.91
CA ASP A 242 -2.82 -25.06 8.43
C ASP A 242 -1.45 -24.55 7.92
N ASP A 243 -1.46 -23.56 7.06
CA ASP A 243 -0.26 -22.92 6.48
C ASP A 243 0.28 -21.76 7.33
N TYR A 244 -0.28 -21.54 8.52
CA TYR A 244 0.07 -20.43 9.39
C TYR A 244 0.73 -20.89 10.69
N ILE A 245 1.47 -19.96 11.28
CA ILE A 245 1.99 -20.06 12.64
C ILE A 245 1.24 -19.04 13.48
N PHE A 246 0.72 -19.47 14.59
CA PHE A 246 0.09 -18.62 15.59
C PHE A 246 1.03 -18.49 16.79
N ILE A 247 1.17 -17.28 17.29
CA ILE A 247 1.97 -16.96 18.46
C ILE A 247 1.07 -16.14 19.39
N ASP A 248 0.70 -16.76 20.51
CA ASP A 248 -0.12 -16.13 21.53
C ASP A 248 0.77 -15.67 22.69
N VAL A 249 0.64 -14.41 23.07
CA VAL A 249 1.16 -13.85 24.31
C VAL A 249 -0.04 -13.63 25.23
N ILE A 250 -0.14 -14.43 26.28
CA ILE A 250 -1.28 -14.49 27.18
C ILE A 250 -0.81 -13.99 28.55
N ASP A 251 -1.43 -12.94 29.06
CA ASP A 251 -1.17 -12.45 30.42
C ASP A 251 -2.39 -12.64 31.33
N ASN A 252 -2.15 -12.65 32.66
CA ASN A 252 -3.18 -12.60 33.65
C ASN A 252 -3.31 -11.20 34.28
N GLY A 253 -2.99 -10.17 33.52
CA GLY A 253 -3.00 -8.78 33.96
C GLY A 253 -4.37 -8.18 34.22
N SER A 254 -4.41 -6.88 34.47
CA SER A 254 -5.64 -6.12 34.73
C SER A 254 -6.60 -6.03 33.52
N GLY A 255 -6.13 -6.44 32.34
CA GLY A 255 -6.91 -6.37 31.09
C GLY A 255 -7.00 -4.97 30.52
N THR A 256 -7.64 -4.87 29.35
CA THR A 256 -7.90 -3.59 28.66
C THR A 256 -9.05 -3.78 27.67
N ASP A 257 -9.55 -2.68 27.09
CA ASP A 257 -10.52 -2.76 26.00
C ASP A 257 -9.84 -3.27 24.70
N THR A 258 -9.95 -4.56 24.46
CA THR A 258 -9.37 -5.23 23.30
C THR A 258 -10.03 -4.80 21.97
N ASN A 259 -11.27 -4.26 21.99
CA ASN A 259 -11.91 -3.71 20.80
C ASN A 259 -11.25 -2.40 20.38
N GLU A 260 -10.85 -1.57 21.35
CA GLU A 260 -10.11 -0.33 21.08
C GLU A 260 -8.71 -0.65 20.53
N LEU A 261 -8.01 -1.62 21.11
CA LEU A 261 -6.72 -2.10 20.59
C LEU A 261 -6.83 -2.62 19.14
N ASN A 262 -7.82 -3.45 18.86
CA ASN A 262 -8.04 -3.99 17.51
C ASN A 262 -8.38 -2.88 16.49
N LYS A 263 -9.10 -1.84 16.88
CA LYS A 263 -9.33 -0.67 16.04
C LYS A 263 -8.04 0.11 15.79
N ALA A 264 -7.24 0.34 16.85
CA ALA A 264 -6.00 1.10 16.75
C ALA A 264 -5.00 0.48 15.77
N ILE A 265 -4.85 -0.85 15.75
CA ILE A 265 -3.92 -1.54 14.83
C ILE A 265 -4.40 -1.58 13.38
N THR A 266 -5.69 -1.31 13.10
CA THR A 266 -6.27 -1.28 11.75
C THR A 266 -6.38 0.12 11.17
N HIS A 267 -6.23 1.17 11.99
CA HIS A 267 -6.26 2.56 11.51
C HIS A 267 -5.02 2.89 10.68
N GLU A 268 -5.23 3.59 9.55
CA GLU A 268 -4.13 4.24 8.82
C GLU A 268 -3.43 5.24 9.74
N LEU A 269 -2.09 5.19 9.73
CA LEU A 269 -1.24 6.05 10.56
C LEU A 269 -1.54 7.53 10.27
N ASP A 270 -2.15 8.24 11.19
CA ASP A 270 -2.18 9.70 11.17
C ASP A 270 -0.87 10.22 11.76
N TYR A 271 -0.01 10.78 10.91
CA TYR A 271 1.34 11.27 11.27
C TYR A 271 1.35 12.37 12.34
N ASN A 272 0.20 12.85 12.78
CA ASN A 272 0.05 13.89 13.80
C ASN A 272 -0.19 13.35 15.23
N GLU A 273 -0.32 12.03 15.42
CA GLU A 273 -0.52 11.45 16.76
C GLU A 273 0.80 11.08 17.45
N PRO A 274 0.84 11.02 18.80
CA PRO A 274 2.06 10.71 19.57
C PRO A 274 2.59 9.30 19.28
N ILE A 275 3.91 9.16 19.18
CA ILE A 275 4.65 7.94 18.85
C ILE A 275 4.33 6.75 19.78
N GLU A 276 3.93 7.02 21.03
CA GLU A 276 3.61 5.98 22.03
C GLU A 276 2.42 5.09 21.68
N LYS A 277 1.46 5.59 20.90
CA LYS A 277 0.33 4.80 20.38
C LYS A 277 0.70 3.88 19.20
N TYR A 278 1.88 4.09 18.59
CA TYR A 278 2.25 3.43 17.34
C TYR A 278 3.00 2.10 17.50
N GLY A 279 3.38 1.69 18.71
CA GLY A 279 4.17 0.48 18.91
C GLY A 279 3.53 -0.75 18.29
N LEU A 280 2.29 -1.06 18.66
CA LEU A 280 1.55 -2.22 18.19
C LEU A 280 1.09 -2.07 16.73
N THR A 281 0.69 -0.87 16.30
CA THR A 281 0.33 -0.56 14.91
C THR A 281 1.52 -0.80 13.99
N ASN A 282 2.73 -0.39 14.38
CA ASN A 282 3.95 -0.63 13.62
C ASN A 282 4.27 -2.13 13.52
N VAL A 283 4.08 -2.90 14.60
CA VAL A 283 4.25 -4.36 14.56
C VAL A 283 3.28 -4.98 13.55
N ASN A 284 2.00 -4.62 13.61
CA ASN A 284 0.98 -5.11 12.69
C ASN A 284 1.30 -4.78 11.25
N LEU A 285 1.63 -3.53 10.94
CA LEU A 285 2.01 -3.09 9.60
C LEU A 285 3.24 -3.83 9.06
N ARG A 286 4.26 -4.03 9.91
CA ARG A 286 5.45 -4.78 9.53
C ARG A 286 5.11 -6.23 9.19
N ILE A 287 4.30 -6.91 10.00
CA ILE A 287 3.85 -8.28 9.71
C ILE A 287 3.16 -8.31 8.33
N GLN A 288 2.21 -7.40 8.07
CA GLN A 288 1.47 -7.34 6.80
C GLN A 288 2.35 -7.02 5.60
N LEU A 289 3.37 -6.16 5.76
CA LEU A 289 4.32 -5.83 4.70
C LEU A 289 5.22 -7.01 4.33
N TYR A 290 5.61 -7.83 5.31
CA TYR A 290 6.58 -8.89 5.10
C TYR A 290 5.95 -10.25 4.78
N PHE A 291 4.73 -10.51 5.22
CA PHE A 291 4.03 -11.75 4.91
C PHE A 291 2.92 -11.50 3.90
N ASP A 292 1.76 -11.02 4.33
CA ASP A 292 0.67 -10.46 3.50
C ASP A 292 -0.43 -9.86 4.40
N LYS A 293 -1.47 -9.29 3.77
CA LYS A 293 -2.60 -8.66 4.47
C LYS A 293 -3.49 -9.64 5.27
N THR A 294 -3.32 -10.96 5.11
CA THR A 294 -4.04 -11.98 5.89
C THR A 294 -3.34 -12.30 7.20
N CYS A 295 -2.12 -11.82 7.37
CA CYS A 295 -1.30 -11.89 8.57
C CYS A 295 -1.44 -10.62 9.39
N GLY A 296 -1.11 -10.68 10.68
CA GLY A 296 -1.17 -9.51 11.56
C GLY A 296 -1.40 -9.86 13.02
N LEU A 297 -1.79 -8.83 13.78
CA LEU A 297 -2.10 -8.91 15.20
C LEU A 297 -3.61 -8.94 15.43
N SER A 298 -4.01 -9.59 16.54
CA SER A 298 -5.36 -9.48 17.12
C SER A 298 -5.31 -9.61 18.63
N PHE A 299 -6.27 -9.01 19.32
CA PHE A 299 -6.35 -8.99 20.76
C PHE A 299 -7.69 -9.50 21.24
N LYS A 300 -7.68 -10.32 22.30
CA LYS A 300 -8.90 -10.82 22.96
C LYS A 300 -8.72 -10.76 24.48
N THR A 301 -9.79 -10.47 25.20
CA THR A 301 -9.82 -10.66 26.64
C THR A 301 -9.87 -12.16 26.91
N ASN A 302 -9.06 -12.65 27.84
CA ASN A 302 -9.01 -14.06 28.21
C ASN A 302 -9.86 -14.37 29.46
N GLU A 303 -9.91 -15.64 29.85
CA GLU A 303 -10.74 -16.12 30.95
C GLU A 303 -10.28 -15.60 32.33
N THR A 304 -9.02 -15.21 32.47
CA THR A 304 -8.46 -14.67 33.73
C THR A 304 -8.71 -13.15 33.84
N GLY A 305 -9.31 -12.51 32.84
CA GLY A 305 -9.51 -11.07 32.77
C GLY A 305 -8.36 -10.30 32.13
N GLY A 306 -7.22 -10.93 31.88
CA GLY A 306 -6.08 -10.35 31.16
C GLY A 306 -6.28 -10.34 29.64
N VAL A 307 -5.20 -10.16 28.90
CA VAL A 307 -5.19 -10.06 27.43
C VAL A 307 -4.51 -11.27 26.80
N THR A 308 -5.05 -11.72 25.69
CA THR A 308 -4.38 -12.60 24.74
C THR A 308 -4.10 -11.83 23.47
N ALA A 309 -2.82 -11.57 23.20
CA ALA A 309 -2.35 -10.97 21.95
C ALA A 309 -1.89 -12.08 21.00
N THR A 310 -2.53 -12.22 19.87
CA THR A 310 -2.26 -13.26 18.86
C THR A 310 -1.58 -12.66 17.64
N ILE A 311 -0.42 -13.19 17.28
CA ILE A 311 0.27 -12.96 16.02
C ILE A 311 -0.07 -14.10 15.08
N LYS A 312 -0.51 -13.78 13.87
CA LYS A 312 -0.69 -14.74 12.77
C LYS A 312 0.31 -14.44 11.68
N ILE A 313 1.15 -15.41 11.31
CA ILE A 313 2.12 -15.31 10.21
C ILE A 313 2.06 -16.55 9.33
N LYS A 314 2.45 -16.41 8.05
CA LYS A 314 2.63 -17.57 7.17
C LYS A 314 3.86 -18.36 7.55
N ARG A 315 3.75 -19.69 7.50
CA ARG A 315 4.88 -20.59 7.71
C ARG A 315 5.88 -20.41 6.58
N LYS A 316 7.07 -19.89 6.88
CA LYS A 316 8.20 -19.75 5.97
C LYS A 316 9.44 -20.36 6.61
N GLU A 317 10.06 -21.28 5.88
CA GLU A 317 11.40 -21.74 6.23
C GLU A 317 12.44 -20.66 5.85
N PRO A 318 13.60 -20.61 6.54
CA PRO A 318 14.63 -19.65 6.21
C PRO A 318 15.14 -19.90 4.79
N GLU A 319 14.97 -18.92 3.90
CA GLU A 319 15.68 -18.90 2.62
C GLU A 319 17.16 -18.67 2.91
N TYR A 320 17.95 -19.74 2.94
CA TYR A 320 19.40 -19.61 2.90
C TYR A 320 19.78 -19.07 1.51
N LYS A 321 19.92 -17.75 1.39
CA LYS A 321 20.73 -17.21 0.31
C LYS A 321 22.14 -17.69 0.55
N THR A 322 22.55 -18.75 -0.16
CA THR A 322 23.94 -19.10 -0.35
C THR A 322 24.60 -17.87 -0.96
N ILE A 323 25.37 -17.15 -0.15
CA ILE A 323 26.28 -16.13 -0.67
C ILE A 323 27.40 -16.97 -1.30
N ASP A 324 27.34 -17.15 -2.61
CA ASP A 324 28.49 -17.62 -3.38
C ASP A 324 29.61 -16.59 -3.15
N LEU A 325 30.68 -17.05 -2.53
CA LEU A 325 31.94 -16.34 -2.26
C LEU A 325 32.71 -16.08 -3.54
#